data_24def8dcdf4d5b9429f2853adc7839d5
#
_entry.id   24def8dcdf4d5b9429f2853adc7839d5
#
_cell.length_a   1.000
_cell.length_b   1.000
_cell.length_c   1.000
_cell.angle_alpha   90.00
_cell.angle_beta   90.00
_cell.angle_gamma   90.00
#
_symmetry.space_group_name_H-M   'P 1'
#
loop_
_entity.id
_entity.type
_entity.pdbx_description
1 polymer ?
#
loop_
_entity_poly.entity_id
_entity_poly.type
_entity_poly.pdbx_seq_one_letter_code
_entity_poly.pdbx_strand_id
1 'polypeptide(L)'
;MYFSNCMHKLNKMLIVALAAMGFASANAQTTLPGSIQEAVKENVSAKAVMENIMTRTSVRKFKQQPVEDVKIEALLRAGMAAPTANDMQPWHFVVLKDKQDIEKYAESNKYHAEDIKKTPLFIFVCADTTRMAEGQGKELWVQDLSAVSENILLAAHAMGLGACWTTIYPIQKKVNGISRTLNLPDNLIPLNGIIIGYPDEPEQPKDKWDTKKITYGIPN
;
A
#
# COMPACT_ATOMS: atom_id res chain seq x y z
N MET A 1 -61.22 -31.77 -2.12
CA MET A 1 -61.05 -30.87 -3.28
C MET A 1 -60.92 -29.45 -2.79
N TYR A 2 -59.97 -29.13 -1.85
CA TYR A 2 -59.75 -27.81 -1.27
C TYR A 2 -58.35 -27.75 -0.58
N PHE A 3 -57.29 -28.11 -1.30
CA PHE A 3 -55.92 -27.98 -0.74
C PHE A 3 -54.84 -27.65 -1.78
N SER A 4 -55.25 -27.05 -2.91
CA SER A 4 -54.27 -26.79 -4.00
C SER A 4 -54.06 -25.32 -4.37
N ASN A 5 -54.66 -24.36 -3.66
CA ASN A 5 -54.60 -22.94 -4.07
C ASN A 5 -53.90 -21.98 -3.09
N CYS A 6 -53.27 -22.48 -2.03
CA CYS A 6 -52.59 -21.62 -1.05
C CYS A 6 -51.06 -21.54 -1.23
N MET A 7 -50.44 -22.42 -1.99
CA MET A 7 -48.99 -22.46 -2.18
C MET A 7 -48.49 -21.65 -3.37
N HIS A 8 -49.37 -21.15 -4.24
CA HIS A 8 -48.94 -20.39 -5.44
C HIS A 8 -48.93 -18.85 -5.25
N LYS A 9 -49.40 -18.34 -4.11
CA LYS A 9 -49.33 -16.92 -3.79
C LYS A 9 -48.20 -16.48 -2.88
N LEU A 10 -47.51 -17.39 -2.22
CA LEU A 10 -46.35 -17.05 -1.35
C LEU A 10 -45.00 -16.97 -2.10
N ASN A 11 -44.91 -17.46 -3.33
CA ASN A 11 -43.65 -17.46 -4.10
C ASN A 11 -43.47 -16.26 -5.02
N LYS A 12 -44.40 -15.28 -5.01
CA LYS A 12 -44.27 -14.04 -5.81
C LYS A 12 -43.97 -12.77 -4.98
N MET A 13 -43.84 -12.86 -3.67
CA MET A 13 -43.54 -11.70 -2.81
C MET A 13 -42.14 -11.74 -2.15
N LEU A 14 -41.28 -12.69 -2.51
CA LEU A 14 -39.91 -12.78 -1.94
C LEU A 14 -38.79 -12.51 -2.97
N ILE A 15 -39.09 -11.90 -4.10
CA ILE A 15 -38.08 -11.58 -5.14
C ILE A 15 -37.97 -10.06 -5.40
N VAL A 16 -38.52 -9.21 -4.56
CA VAL A 16 -38.43 -7.73 -4.75
C VAL A 16 -37.91 -7.04 -3.49
N ALA A 17 -36.86 -7.53 -2.87
CA ALA A 17 -36.21 -6.79 -1.79
C ALA A 17 -34.69 -7.03 -1.74
N LEU A 18 -34.02 -7.31 -2.86
CA LEU A 18 -32.56 -7.35 -2.96
C LEU A 18 -32.09 -6.50 -4.16
N ALA A 19 -32.63 -5.30 -4.27
CA ALA A 19 -32.11 -4.33 -5.22
C ALA A 19 -31.95 -3.00 -4.49
N ALA A 20 -30.77 -2.44 -4.61
CA ALA A 20 -30.42 -1.07 -4.27
C ALA A 20 -30.02 -0.78 -2.81
N MET A 21 -28.97 -1.44 -2.28
CA MET A 21 -27.94 -0.68 -1.60
C MET A 21 -26.75 -0.57 -2.54
N GLY A 22 -26.93 0.17 -3.59
CA GLY A 22 -25.85 0.69 -4.39
C GLY A 22 -25.05 1.65 -3.51
N PHE A 23 -23.94 1.18 -2.97
CA PHE A 23 -22.86 2.07 -2.59
C PHE A 23 -22.42 2.77 -3.87
N ALA A 24 -22.99 3.91 -4.14
CA ALA A 24 -22.43 4.89 -5.04
C ALA A 24 -21.14 5.40 -4.36
N SER A 25 -20.07 4.60 -4.45
CA SER A 25 -18.73 5.12 -4.36
C SER A 25 -18.62 6.14 -5.50
N ALA A 26 -18.66 7.42 -5.15
CA ALA A 26 -18.28 8.49 -6.06
C ALA A 26 -16.78 8.36 -6.34
N ASN A 27 -16.40 7.32 -7.07
CA ASN A 27 -15.14 7.27 -7.76
C ASN A 27 -15.22 8.35 -8.85
N ALA A 28 -14.63 9.51 -8.60
CA ALA A 28 -14.18 10.33 -9.70
C ALA A 28 -13.23 9.42 -10.52
N GLN A 29 -13.76 8.84 -11.60
CA GLN A 29 -12.97 8.04 -12.52
C GLN A 29 -11.94 8.98 -13.13
N THR A 30 -10.74 8.97 -12.57
CA THR A 30 -9.59 9.61 -13.21
C THR A 30 -9.34 8.80 -14.47
N THR A 31 -9.78 9.33 -15.61
CA THR A 31 -9.55 8.68 -16.91
C THR A 31 -8.07 8.66 -17.19
N LEU A 32 -7.56 7.51 -17.62
CA LEU A 32 -6.17 7.41 -18.08
C LEU A 32 -5.89 8.42 -19.21
N PRO A 33 -4.68 9.01 -19.27
CA PRO A 33 -4.26 9.82 -20.41
C PRO A 33 -4.47 9.07 -21.73
N GLY A 34 -4.84 9.81 -22.80
CA GLY A 34 -5.19 9.21 -24.09
C GLY A 34 -4.11 8.30 -24.69
N SER A 35 -2.83 8.66 -24.53
CA SER A 35 -1.69 7.82 -24.96
C SER A 35 -1.63 6.47 -24.23
N ILE A 36 -1.97 6.44 -22.93
CA ILE A 36 -2.02 5.21 -22.15
C ILE A 36 -3.25 4.40 -22.54
N GLN A 37 -4.41 5.05 -22.72
CA GLN A 37 -5.63 4.36 -23.18
C GLN A 37 -5.38 3.63 -24.50
N GLU A 38 -4.73 4.28 -25.46
CA GLU A 38 -4.39 3.66 -26.76
C GLU A 38 -3.42 2.48 -26.59
N ALA A 39 -2.39 2.63 -25.74
CA ALA A 39 -1.41 1.57 -25.50
C ALA A 39 -1.99 0.31 -24.86
N VAL A 40 -3.09 0.42 -24.11
CA VAL A 40 -3.67 -0.69 -23.34
C VAL A 40 -5.09 -1.10 -23.78
N LYS A 41 -5.62 -0.49 -24.85
CA LYS A 41 -7.04 -0.60 -25.25
C LYS A 41 -7.58 -2.02 -25.38
N GLU A 42 -6.75 -2.95 -25.85
CA GLU A 42 -7.14 -4.35 -26.09
C GLU A 42 -6.70 -5.31 -24.97
N ASN A 43 -6.09 -4.80 -23.89
CA ASN A 43 -5.58 -5.62 -22.81
C ASN A 43 -6.13 -5.17 -21.46
N VAL A 44 -7.13 -5.91 -20.98
CA VAL A 44 -7.81 -5.62 -19.69
C VAL A 44 -6.83 -5.65 -18.51
N SER A 45 -5.88 -6.59 -18.49
CA SER A 45 -4.89 -6.69 -17.43
C SER A 45 -3.93 -5.51 -17.44
N ALA A 46 -3.45 -5.10 -18.62
CA ALA A 46 -2.60 -3.92 -18.76
C ALA A 46 -3.33 -2.64 -18.33
N LYS A 47 -4.61 -2.50 -18.71
CA LYS A 47 -5.45 -1.38 -18.29
C LYS A 47 -5.56 -1.30 -16.78
N ALA A 48 -5.89 -2.41 -16.11
CA ALA A 48 -6.01 -2.44 -14.65
C ALA A 48 -4.70 -2.07 -13.94
N VAL A 49 -3.55 -2.55 -14.44
CA VAL A 49 -2.24 -2.20 -13.91
C VAL A 49 -1.95 -0.71 -14.07
N MET A 50 -2.19 -0.14 -15.26
CA MET A 50 -1.95 1.28 -15.50
C MET A 50 -2.88 2.17 -14.69
N GLU A 51 -4.16 1.82 -14.57
CA GLU A 51 -5.12 2.52 -13.71
C GLU A 51 -4.63 2.53 -12.26
N ASN A 52 -4.20 1.39 -11.73
CA ASN A 52 -3.69 1.27 -10.37
C ASN A 52 -2.46 2.16 -10.13
N ILE A 53 -1.51 2.17 -11.05
CA ILE A 53 -0.30 3.01 -10.96
C ILE A 53 -0.64 4.50 -11.02
N MET A 54 -1.49 4.91 -11.97
CA MET A 54 -1.80 6.31 -12.23
C MET A 54 -2.73 6.93 -11.18
N THR A 55 -3.54 6.12 -10.50
CA THR A 55 -4.53 6.60 -9.53
C THR A 55 -4.06 6.48 -8.07
N ARG A 56 -2.99 5.72 -7.80
CA ARG A 56 -2.45 5.62 -6.44
C ARG A 56 -2.01 6.98 -5.90
N THR A 57 -2.44 7.27 -4.68
CA THR A 57 -2.08 8.47 -3.92
C THR A 57 -1.51 8.13 -2.55
N SER A 58 -0.91 9.13 -1.88
CA SER A 58 -0.45 8.99 -0.50
C SER A 58 -1.57 9.37 0.46
N VAL A 59 -2.20 8.36 1.05
CA VAL A 59 -3.29 8.51 2.03
C VAL A 59 -2.72 8.57 3.45
N ARG A 60 -3.18 9.53 4.26
CA ARG A 60 -2.70 9.75 5.64
C ARG A 60 -3.81 9.77 6.68
N LYS A 61 -5.08 9.76 6.24
CA LYS A 61 -6.24 9.68 7.11
C LYS A 61 -6.97 8.36 6.88
N PHE A 62 -7.21 7.63 7.94
CA PHE A 62 -7.75 6.29 7.89
C PHE A 62 -8.98 6.14 8.79
N LYS A 63 -9.91 5.31 8.35
CA LYS A 63 -11.00 4.82 9.19
C LYS A 63 -10.44 3.99 10.33
N GLN A 64 -11.12 4.01 11.49
CA GLN A 64 -10.76 3.17 12.64
C GLN A 64 -11.25 1.72 12.40
N GLN A 65 -10.73 1.12 11.36
CA GLN A 65 -11.05 -0.24 10.92
C GLN A 65 -9.75 -1.03 10.78
N PRO A 66 -9.62 -2.18 11.42
CA PRO A 66 -8.46 -3.05 11.24
C PRO A 66 -8.30 -3.49 9.79
N VAL A 67 -7.05 -3.68 9.37
CA VAL A 67 -6.72 -4.34 8.11
C VAL A 67 -6.68 -5.84 8.34
N GLU A 68 -7.38 -6.61 7.53
CA GLU A 68 -7.50 -8.06 7.66
C GLU A 68 -6.14 -8.76 7.44
N ASP A 69 -5.87 -9.81 8.21
CA ASP A 69 -4.60 -10.55 8.13
C ASP A 69 -4.29 -11.09 6.73
N VAL A 70 -5.32 -11.50 5.98
CA VAL A 70 -5.17 -11.96 4.59
C VAL A 70 -4.66 -10.84 3.68
N LYS A 71 -5.07 -9.59 3.92
CA LYS A 71 -4.56 -8.43 3.17
C LYS A 71 -3.14 -8.09 3.60
N ILE A 72 -2.83 -8.19 4.89
CA ILE A 72 -1.46 -7.99 5.40
C ILE A 72 -0.51 -9.00 4.74
N GLU A 73 -0.87 -10.27 4.70
CA GLU A 73 -0.07 -11.29 4.01
C GLU A 73 0.10 -10.97 2.53
N ALA A 74 -0.96 -10.56 1.84
CA ALA A 74 -0.89 -10.16 0.42
C ALA A 74 0.05 -8.98 0.18
N LEU A 75 0.05 -7.98 1.08
CA LEU A 75 0.98 -6.84 1.04
C LEU A 75 2.43 -7.28 1.18
N LEU A 76 2.72 -8.15 2.14
CA LEU A 76 4.08 -8.66 2.36
C LEU A 76 4.55 -9.51 1.18
N ARG A 77 3.69 -10.37 0.62
CA ARG A 77 4.00 -11.15 -0.60
C ARG A 77 4.26 -10.25 -1.81
N ALA A 78 3.49 -9.20 -1.99
CA ALA A 78 3.71 -8.23 -3.06
C ALA A 78 5.08 -7.53 -2.89
N GLY A 79 5.42 -7.13 -1.66
CA GLY A 79 6.74 -6.60 -1.35
C GLY A 79 7.86 -7.58 -1.71
N MET A 80 7.75 -8.83 -1.24
CA MET A 80 8.75 -9.88 -1.50
C MET A 80 8.85 -10.31 -2.98
N ALA A 81 7.90 -9.91 -3.83
CA ALA A 81 7.96 -10.13 -5.27
C ALA A 81 8.82 -9.09 -6.02
N ALA A 82 9.37 -8.09 -5.32
CA ALA A 82 10.25 -7.09 -5.92
C ALA A 82 11.58 -7.71 -6.37
N PRO A 83 12.19 -7.21 -7.45
CA PRO A 83 13.54 -7.62 -7.81
C PRO A 83 14.56 -7.10 -6.79
N THR A 84 15.68 -7.80 -6.64
CA THR A 84 16.81 -7.34 -5.84
C THR A 84 18.13 -7.55 -6.56
N ALA A 85 19.14 -6.77 -6.23
CA ALA A 85 20.49 -6.95 -6.75
C ALA A 85 20.97 -8.38 -6.44
N ASN A 86 21.39 -9.13 -7.47
CA ASN A 86 21.88 -10.50 -7.35
C ASN A 86 20.97 -11.47 -6.56
N ASP A 87 19.65 -11.19 -6.52
CA ASP A 87 18.69 -11.97 -5.75
C ASP A 87 19.05 -12.08 -4.24
N MET A 88 19.66 -11.03 -3.71
CA MET A 88 20.10 -10.99 -2.30
C MET A 88 18.94 -10.99 -1.30
N GLN A 89 17.78 -10.45 -1.68
CA GLN A 89 16.57 -10.41 -0.87
C GLN A 89 16.83 -9.87 0.55
N PRO A 90 17.41 -8.67 0.70
CA PRO A 90 17.89 -8.16 1.99
C PRO A 90 16.77 -7.58 2.86
N TRP A 91 15.50 -7.86 2.56
CA TRP A 91 14.35 -7.31 3.28
C TRP A 91 14.06 -8.06 4.58
N HIS A 92 13.65 -7.29 5.57
CA HIS A 92 13.00 -7.74 6.78
C HIS A 92 11.84 -6.79 7.09
N PHE A 93 10.69 -7.34 7.50
CA PHE A 93 9.50 -6.54 7.80
C PHE A 93 9.17 -6.57 9.27
N VAL A 94 8.90 -5.39 9.86
CA VAL A 94 8.30 -5.28 11.18
C VAL A 94 6.88 -4.73 11.01
N VAL A 95 5.90 -5.49 11.46
CA VAL A 95 4.48 -5.18 11.28
C VAL A 95 3.86 -4.86 12.63
N LEU A 96 3.32 -3.63 12.77
CA LEU A 96 2.51 -3.25 13.93
C LEU A 96 1.06 -3.19 13.50
N LYS A 97 0.23 -4.09 14.03
CA LYS A 97 -1.22 -4.15 13.81
C LYS A 97 -2.01 -4.11 15.12
N ASP A 98 -1.38 -4.50 16.21
CA ASP A 98 -2.01 -4.54 17.50
C ASP A 98 -2.00 -3.15 18.13
N LYS A 99 -3.13 -2.75 18.68
CA LYS A 99 -3.30 -1.41 19.28
C LYS A 99 -2.24 -1.10 20.34
N GLN A 100 -1.88 -2.07 21.15
CA GLN A 100 -0.89 -1.92 22.21
C GLN A 100 0.51 -1.57 21.64
N ASP A 101 0.93 -2.24 20.56
CA ASP A 101 2.22 -1.95 19.90
C ASP A 101 2.21 -0.60 19.23
N ILE A 102 1.09 -0.23 18.59
CA ILE A 102 0.91 1.09 17.98
C ILE A 102 0.95 2.20 19.02
N GLU A 103 0.31 2.02 20.18
CA GLU A 103 0.35 2.98 21.28
C GLU A 103 1.77 3.14 21.83
N LYS A 104 2.49 2.04 22.04
CA LYS A 104 3.91 2.06 22.45
C LYS A 104 4.80 2.79 21.44
N TYR A 105 4.57 2.57 20.14
CA TYR A 105 5.26 3.31 19.09
C TYR A 105 4.91 4.80 19.13
N ALA A 106 3.65 5.17 19.34
CA ALA A 106 3.20 6.54 19.45
C ALA A 106 3.85 7.30 20.62
N GLU A 107 4.03 6.66 21.78
CA GLU A 107 4.69 7.25 22.96
C GLU A 107 6.12 7.69 22.65
N SER A 108 6.82 6.99 21.79
CA SER A 108 8.19 7.32 21.35
C SER A 108 8.25 8.50 20.38
N ASN A 109 7.12 8.89 19.78
CA ASN A 109 7.04 9.90 18.74
C ASN A 109 6.02 11.00 19.09
N LYS A 110 6.35 11.81 20.09
CA LYS A 110 5.46 12.80 20.71
C LYS A 110 4.81 13.79 19.72
N TYR A 111 5.50 14.14 18.63
CA TYR A 111 5.00 15.12 17.65
C TYR A 111 3.88 14.59 16.76
N HIS A 112 3.80 13.26 16.59
CA HIS A 112 2.83 12.59 15.70
C HIS A 112 2.03 11.51 16.42
N ALA A 113 2.05 11.52 17.76
CA ALA A 113 1.44 10.44 18.56
C ALA A 113 -0.04 10.22 18.22
N GLU A 114 -0.81 11.28 18.05
CA GLU A 114 -2.25 11.17 17.75
C GLU A 114 -2.53 10.62 16.34
N ASP A 115 -1.72 10.95 15.35
CA ASP A 115 -1.85 10.42 14.00
C ASP A 115 -1.41 8.94 13.95
N ILE A 116 -0.36 8.60 14.71
CA ILE A 116 0.12 7.23 14.86
C ILE A 116 -0.96 6.35 15.46
N LYS A 117 -1.60 6.77 16.57
CA LYS A 117 -2.68 6.03 17.23
C LYS A 117 -3.90 5.80 16.35
N LYS A 118 -4.13 6.68 15.37
CA LYS A 118 -5.22 6.56 14.39
C LYS A 118 -4.87 5.70 13.17
N THR A 119 -3.64 5.27 13.04
CA THR A 119 -3.17 4.45 11.91
C THR A 119 -3.35 2.97 12.25
N PRO A 120 -4.17 2.21 11.48
CA PRO A 120 -4.49 0.81 11.83
C PRO A 120 -3.35 -0.17 11.61
N LEU A 121 -2.41 0.13 10.70
CA LEU A 121 -1.34 -0.77 10.31
C LEU A 121 -0.07 0.00 9.95
N PHE A 122 1.07 -0.45 10.47
CA PHE A 122 2.41 -0.04 10.04
C PHE A 122 3.18 -1.24 9.52
N ILE A 123 3.87 -1.07 8.40
CA ILE A 123 4.88 -1.99 7.90
C ILE A 123 6.20 -1.22 7.80
N PHE A 124 7.16 -1.54 8.67
CA PHE A 124 8.52 -1.03 8.55
C PHE A 124 9.31 -1.95 7.64
N VAL A 125 9.90 -1.40 6.60
CA VAL A 125 10.77 -2.11 5.66
C VAL A 125 12.19 -1.88 6.08
N CYS A 126 12.86 -2.95 6.54
CA CYS A 126 14.21 -2.92 7.06
C CYS A 126 15.14 -3.73 6.15
N ALA A 127 16.40 -3.31 6.04
CA ALA A 127 17.45 -4.12 5.44
C ALA A 127 18.12 -5.01 6.49
N ASP A 128 18.31 -6.27 6.14
CA ASP A 128 19.18 -7.19 6.86
C ASP A 128 20.60 -7.08 6.30
N THR A 129 21.51 -6.52 7.09
CA THR A 129 22.91 -6.29 6.67
C THR A 129 23.68 -7.58 6.37
N THR A 130 23.22 -8.72 6.89
CA THR A 130 23.83 -10.03 6.60
C THR A 130 23.52 -10.54 5.20
N ARG A 131 22.58 -9.89 4.51
CA ARG A 131 22.11 -10.23 3.15
C ARG A 131 22.36 -9.10 2.14
N MET A 132 23.18 -8.13 2.47
CA MET A 132 23.50 -7.01 1.58
C MET A 132 24.77 -7.31 0.76
N ALA A 133 24.86 -6.66 -0.40
CA ALA A 133 26.06 -6.69 -1.20
C ALA A 133 27.22 -5.98 -0.48
N GLU A 134 28.44 -6.42 -0.72
CA GLU A 134 29.66 -5.81 -0.18
C GLU A 134 30.31 -4.81 -1.16
N GLY A 135 31.30 -4.08 -0.68
CA GLY A 135 32.14 -3.18 -1.47
C GLY A 135 31.36 -2.04 -2.12
N GLN A 136 31.51 -1.86 -3.42
CA GLN A 136 30.83 -0.78 -4.18
C GLN A 136 29.32 -0.98 -4.28
N GLY A 137 28.83 -2.20 -4.12
CA GLY A 137 27.40 -2.54 -4.13
C GLY A 137 26.67 -2.34 -2.79
N LYS A 138 27.37 -1.91 -1.74
CA LYS A 138 26.82 -1.86 -0.37
C LYS A 138 25.56 -1.02 -0.19
N GLU A 139 25.30 -0.06 -1.06
CA GLU A 139 24.10 0.80 -1.00
C GLU A 139 22.93 0.32 -1.89
N LEU A 140 23.09 -0.79 -2.63
CA LEU A 140 22.04 -1.30 -3.54
C LEU A 140 20.76 -1.70 -2.79
N TRP A 141 20.89 -2.09 -1.52
CA TRP A 141 19.74 -2.41 -0.68
C TRP A 141 18.69 -1.28 -0.59
N VAL A 142 19.13 -0.02 -0.75
CA VAL A 142 18.20 1.13 -0.76
C VAL A 142 17.28 1.06 -1.98
N GLN A 143 17.82 0.67 -3.15
CA GLN A 143 17.04 0.49 -4.37
C GLN A 143 16.13 -0.74 -4.24
N ASP A 144 16.67 -1.85 -3.75
CA ASP A 144 15.94 -3.10 -3.54
C ASP A 144 14.70 -2.86 -2.65
N LEU A 145 14.91 -2.27 -1.48
CA LEU A 145 13.83 -2.03 -0.52
C LEU A 145 12.87 -0.90 -0.98
N SER A 146 13.33 0.00 -1.83
CA SER A 146 12.44 0.99 -2.47
C SER A 146 11.48 0.32 -3.44
N ALA A 147 11.95 -0.66 -4.22
CA ALA A 147 11.09 -1.48 -5.09
C ALA A 147 10.07 -2.30 -4.27
N VAL A 148 10.53 -2.92 -3.17
CA VAL A 148 9.66 -3.60 -2.18
C VAL A 148 8.56 -2.67 -1.69
N SER A 149 8.92 -1.47 -1.29
CA SER A 149 7.99 -0.49 -0.72
C SER A 149 6.95 -0.04 -1.74
N GLU A 150 7.36 0.23 -3.00
CA GLU A 150 6.40 0.61 -4.05
C GLU A 150 5.44 -0.54 -4.39
N ASN A 151 5.92 -1.79 -4.43
CA ASN A 151 5.03 -2.94 -4.61
C ASN A 151 3.96 -3.02 -3.50
N ILE A 152 4.32 -2.76 -2.24
CA ILE A 152 3.36 -2.71 -1.12
C ILE A 152 2.36 -1.58 -1.33
N LEU A 153 2.80 -0.38 -1.74
CA LEU A 153 1.92 0.76 -1.98
C LEU A 153 0.91 0.49 -3.10
N LEU A 154 1.37 -0.11 -4.21
CA LEU A 154 0.52 -0.49 -5.34
C LEU A 154 -0.47 -1.59 -4.97
N ALA A 155 -0.03 -2.61 -4.23
CA ALA A 155 -0.88 -3.68 -3.74
C ALA A 155 -1.94 -3.16 -2.76
N ALA A 156 -1.59 -2.25 -1.86
CA ALA A 156 -2.53 -1.61 -0.95
C ALA A 156 -3.64 -0.90 -1.74
N HIS A 157 -3.26 -0.08 -2.74
CA HIS A 157 -4.22 0.64 -3.57
C HIS A 157 -5.14 -0.30 -4.35
N ALA A 158 -4.58 -1.36 -4.96
CA ALA A 158 -5.36 -2.37 -5.69
C ALA A 158 -6.39 -3.09 -4.80
N MET A 159 -6.11 -3.23 -3.50
CA MET A 159 -7.02 -3.85 -2.52
C MET A 159 -7.99 -2.87 -1.85
N GLY A 160 -8.07 -1.61 -2.33
CA GLY A 160 -8.93 -0.57 -1.76
C GLY A 160 -8.41 0.01 -0.44
N LEU A 161 -7.13 -0.23 -0.09
CA LEU A 161 -6.47 0.38 1.04
C LEU A 161 -5.77 1.68 0.61
N GLY A 162 -5.67 2.62 1.54
CA GLY A 162 -4.78 3.76 1.42
C GLY A 162 -3.44 3.47 2.07
N ALA A 163 -2.37 4.03 1.53
CA ALA A 163 -1.04 3.89 2.10
C ALA A 163 -0.20 5.15 1.89
N CYS A 164 0.80 5.36 2.77
CA CYS A 164 1.77 6.42 2.62
C CYS A 164 3.15 5.99 3.10
N TRP A 165 4.15 6.25 2.29
CA TRP A 165 5.56 6.10 2.62
C TRP A 165 6.01 7.16 3.63
N THR A 166 6.61 6.76 4.74
CA THR A 166 7.23 7.63 5.74
C THR A 166 8.75 7.42 5.75
N THR A 167 9.50 8.45 5.39
CA THR A 167 10.96 8.37 5.24
C THR A 167 11.68 8.23 6.58
N ILE A 168 12.58 7.23 6.69
CA ILE A 168 13.47 7.02 7.83
C ILE A 168 14.92 7.21 7.38
N TYR A 169 15.47 6.31 6.56
CA TYR A 169 16.81 6.41 5.97
C TYR A 169 16.84 7.50 4.86
N PRO A 170 17.91 8.27 4.69
CA PRO A 170 19.21 8.19 5.39
C PRO A 170 19.33 9.09 6.64
N ILE A 171 18.21 9.51 7.24
CA ILE A 171 18.23 10.44 8.39
C ILE A 171 18.62 9.67 9.64
N GLN A 172 19.90 9.69 10.01
CA GLN A 172 20.46 8.86 11.09
C GLN A 172 19.72 9.00 12.42
N LYS A 173 19.25 10.23 12.76
CA LYS A 173 18.44 10.43 13.96
C LYS A 173 17.13 9.63 13.94
N LYS A 174 16.50 9.50 12.77
CA LYS A 174 15.29 8.69 12.60
C LYS A 174 15.61 7.21 12.63
N VAL A 175 16.67 6.76 11.92
CA VAL A 175 17.14 5.37 11.94
C VAL A 175 17.35 4.92 13.38
N ASN A 176 18.19 5.63 14.14
CA ASN A 176 18.47 5.30 15.55
C ASN A 176 17.23 5.36 16.45
N GLY A 177 16.32 6.31 16.19
CA GLY A 177 15.06 6.44 16.92
C GLY A 177 14.16 5.23 16.71
N ILE A 178 13.92 4.87 15.47
CA ILE A 178 13.08 3.72 15.10
C ILE A 178 13.70 2.40 15.57
N SER A 179 15.00 2.20 15.35
CA SER A 179 15.70 0.98 15.80
C SER A 179 15.52 0.76 17.30
N ARG A 180 15.67 1.81 18.10
CA ARG A 180 15.46 1.72 19.57
C ARG A 180 14.00 1.45 19.93
N THR A 181 13.06 2.16 19.29
CA THR A 181 11.63 2.02 19.60
C THR A 181 11.09 0.64 19.27
N LEU A 182 11.52 0.09 18.14
CA LEU A 182 11.12 -1.24 17.67
C LEU A 182 12.01 -2.36 18.23
N ASN A 183 13.02 -2.00 19.03
CA ASN A 183 14.02 -2.95 19.57
C ASN A 183 14.62 -3.82 18.46
N LEU A 184 15.01 -3.19 17.33
CA LEU A 184 15.61 -3.89 16.20
C LEU A 184 16.99 -4.42 16.58
N PRO A 185 17.34 -5.65 16.17
CA PRO A 185 18.72 -6.14 16.28
C PRO A 185 19.65 -5.31 15.40
N ASP A 186 20.95 -5.31 15.74
CA ASP A 186 21.96 -4.45 15.11
C ASP A 186 22.14 -4.68 13.60
N ASN A 187 21.76 -5.86 13.11
CA ASN A 187 21.81 -6.20 11.69
C ASN A 187 20.61 -5.68 10.89
N LEU A 188 19.62 -5.02 11.50
CA LEU A 188 18.48 -4.46 10.80
C LEU A 188 18.56 -2.94 10.72
N ILE A 189 18.51 -2.41 9.48
CA ILE A 189 18.49 -0.96 9.19
C ILE A 189 17.13 -0.58 8.63
N PRO A 190 16.31 0.22 9.32
CA PRO A 190 15.00 0.64 8.78
C PRO A 190 15.17 1.64 7.64
N LEU A 191 14.65 1.31 6.44
CA LEU A 191 14.60 2.20 5.28
C LEU A 191 13.46 3.19 5.42
N ASN A 192 12.26 2.68 5.65
CA ASN A 192 11.04 3.48 5.75
C ASN A 192 9.98 2.76 6.60
N GLY A 193 8.93 3.50 6.94
CA GLY A 193 7.68 2.93 7.40
C GLY A 193 6.58 3.18 6.36
N ILE A 194 5.65 2.27 6.23
CA ILE A 194 4.45 2.43 5.40
C ILE A 194 3.26 2.40 6.35
N ILE A 195 2.52 3.51 6.40
CA ILE A 195 1.24 3.58 7.11
C ILE A 195 0.13 3.12 6.17
N ILE A 196 -0.78 2.28 6.65
CA ILE A 196 -1.78 1.61 5.81
C ILE A 196 -3.12 1.53 6.57
N GLY A 197 -4.22 1.69 5.84
CA GLY A 197 -5.56 1.53 6.38
C GLY A 197 -6.63 1.80 5.32
N TYR A 198 -7.88 1.69 5.69
CA TYR A 198 -8.98 2.11 4.82
C TYR A 198 -9.05 3.64 4.76
N PRO A 199 -9.03 4.25 3.55
CA PRO A 199 -9.12 5.70 3.42
C PRO A 199 -10.37 6.26 4.08
N ASP A 200 -10.23 7.32 4.87
CA ASP A 200 -11.37 8.05 5.44
C ASP A 200 -11.89 9.11 4.48
N GLU A 201 -10.98 9.70 3.70
CA GLU A 201 -11.29 10.71 2.69
C GLU A 201 -10.65 10.30 1.34
N PRO A 202 -11.30 10.59 0.20
CA PRO A 202 -10.72 10.37 -1.11
C PRO A 202 -9.58 11.37 -1.36
N GLU A 203 -8.46 10.86 -1.88
CA GLU A 203 -7.34 11.68 -2.32
C GLU A 203 -7.34 11.76 -3.86
N GLN A 204 -7.01 12.93 -4.40
CA GLN A 204 -6.96 13.12 -5.85
C GLN A 204 -5.58 12.77 -6.42
N PRO A 205 -5.52 11.94 -7.46
CA PRO A 205 -4.29 11.70 -8.20
C PRO A 205 -3.72 12.98 -8.79
N LYS A 206 -2.39 13.04 -8.91
CA LYS A 206 -1.68 14.17 -9.51
C LYS A 206 -1.06 13.75 -10.82
N ASP A 207 -1.36 14.47 -11.89
CA ASP A 207 -0.58 14.34 -13.11
C ASP A 207 0.83 14.93 -12.89
N LYS A 208 1.83 14.09 -13.09
CA LYS A 208 3.25 14.44 -12.90
C LYS A 208 4.02 14.37 -14.21
N TRP A 209 3.29 14.21 -15.34
CA TRP A 209 3.93 14.13 -16.65
C TRP A 209 4.63 15.44 -16.99
N ASP A 210 5.91 15.35 -17.31
CA ASP A 210 6.74 16.52 -17.68
C ASP A 210 7.76 16.09 -18.74
N THR A 211 7.55 16.53 -19.98
CA THR A 211 8.42 16.22 -21.11
C THR A 211 9.82 16.77 -20.95
N LYS A 212 10.02 17.83 -20.15
CA LYS A 212 11.34 18.43 -19.88
C LYS A 212 12.26 17.49 -19.07
N LYS A 213 11.71 16.44 -18.47
CA LYS A 213 12.45 15.43 -17.72
C LYS A 213 12.82 14.20 -18.55
N ILE A 214 12.60 14.27 -19.87
CA ILE A 214 12.83 13.15 -20.78
C ILE A 214 13.86 13.58 -21.82
N THR A 215 14.91 12.79 -21.96
CA THR A 215 15.89 12.94 -23.03
C THR A 215 15.86 11.69 -23.89
N TYR A 216 15.63 11.86 -25.18
CA TYR A 216 15.72 10.79 -26.16
C TYR A 216 17.13 10.78 -26.76
N GLY A 217 17.83 9.66 -26.68
CA GLY A 217 19.21 9.52 -27.15
C GLY A 217 20.25 9.93 -26.10
N ILE A 218 21.46 10.18 -26.56
CA ILE A 218 22.61 10.58 -25.72
C ILE A 218 22.58 12.10 -25.56
N PRO A 219 22.57 12.65 -24.33
CA PRO A 219 22.68 14.09 -24.12
C PRO A 219 24.02 14.63 -24.66
N ASN A 220 23.98 15.78 -25.34
CA ASN A 220 25.18 16.49 -25.80
C ASN A 220 25.84 17.21 -24.63
#